data_ad1c7942b04296e8e579d4d839ad77da
#
_entry.id   ad1c7942b04296e8e579d4d839ad77da
#
_cell.length_a   1.000
_cell.length_b   1.000
_cell.length_c   1.000
_cell.angle_alpha   90.00
_cell.angle_beta   90.00
_cell.angle_gamma   90.00
#
_symmetry.space_group_name_H-M   'P 1'
#
loop_
_entity.id
_entity.type
_entity.pdbx_description
1 polymer ?
#
loop_
_entity_poly.entity_id
_entity_poly.type
_entity_poly.pdbx_seq_one_letter_code
_entity_poly.pdbx_strand_id
1 'polypeptide(L)'
;MTVNHFDGDRFEGLMNLKAPEIIIPEDKQVYPTGYFYLGVEHLLGGLDHIVFVLGLIFLISGFVPLFKTITAFTLAHSITLAISVLGIFKLPSASTEALIALTIIYLAYELTKAETDVKRPWLMAFGFGLLHGFGFAGALSEIGIANDQLFLSLLFFNIGIEIGQLMIIPIVGIIILLLNKVDLKNLFRSLVTFGIGGMGCFWFMTRIWGIVA
;
A
#
# COMPACT_ATOMS: atom_id res chain seq x y z
N MET A 1 3.12 -18.25 12.90
CA MET A 1 3.27 -19.48 13.73
C MET A 1 1.98 -20.25 13.68
N THR A 2 2.05 -21.54 13.46
CA THR A 2 0.89 -22.44 13.47
C THR A 2 0.99 -23.36 14.67
N VAL A 3 -0.04 -23.45 15.46
CA VAL A 3 -0.16 -24.38 16.59
C VAL A 3 -1.34 -25.31 16.35
N ASN A 4 -1.10 -26.62 16.39
CA ASN A 4 -2.14 -27.63 16.28
C ASN A 4 -2.49 -28.08 17.72
N HIS A 5 -3.75 -27.97 18.10
CA HIS A 5 -4.26 -28.47 19.36
C HIS A 5 -4.48 -29.98 19.30
N PHE A 6 -4.45 -30.64 20.45
CA PHE A 6 -4.67 -32.10 20.57
C PHE A 6 -6.07 -32.56 20.13
N ASP A 7 -7.05 -31.66 20.15
CA ASP A 7 -8.43 -31.86 19.70
C ASP A 7 -8.62 -31.69 18.19
N GLY A 8 -7.54 -31.44 17.43
CA GLY A 8 -7.55 -31.23 15.99
C GLY A 8 -7.81 -29.77 15.56
N ASP A 9 -8.05 -28.87 16.50
CA ASP A 9 -8.17 -27.44 16.21
C ASP A 9 -6.80 -26.85 15.89
N ARG A 10 -6.75 -25.95 14.91
CA ARG A 10 -5.55 -25.29 14.43
C ARG A 10 -5.64 -23.79 14.75
N PHE A 11 -4.62 -23.28 15.45
CA PHE A 11 -4.43 -21.86 15.68
C PHE A 11 -3.28 -21.34 14.85
N GLU A 12 -3.49 -20.23 14.15
CA GLU A 12 -2.44 -19.50 13.45
C GLU A 12 -2.41 -18.07 13.95
N GLY A 13 -1.23 -17.61 14.36
CA GLY A 13 -1.00 -16.25 14.82
C GLY A 13 0.19 -15.61 14.11
N LEU A 14 0.10 -14.31 13.89
CA LEU A 14 1.17 -13.51 13.34
C LEU A 14 2.02 -12.93 14.47
N MET A 15 3.32 -13.22 14.47
CA MET A 15 4.29 -12.59 15.37
C MET A 15 5.12 -11.59 14.57
N ASN A 16 5.38 -10.43 15.16
CA ASN A 16 6.30 -9.45 14.61
C ASN A 16 7.29 -8.97 15.70
N LEU A 17 8.30 -8.20 15.32
CA LEU A 17 9.32 -7.70 16.26
C LEU A 17 8.75 -6.81 17.37
N LYS A 18 7.59 -6.19 17.18
CA LYS A 18 6.91 -5.35 18.17
C LYS A 18 6.01 -6.16 19.12
N ALA A 19 5.59 -7.36 18.69
CA ALA A 19 4.75 -8.28 19.46
C ALA A 19 5.33 -9.69 19.36
N PRO A 20 6.41 -10.00 20.11
CA PRO A 20 7.11 -11.28 20.02
C PRO A 20 6.36 -12.42 20.74
N GLU A 21 5.28 -12.10 21.46
CA GLU A 21 4.47 -13.06 22.20
C GLU A 21 3.11 -13.21 21.53
N ILE A 22 2.63 -14.45 21.42
CA ILE A 22 1.27 -14.77 21.00
C ILE A 22 0.57 -15.44 22.17
N ILE A 23 -0.51 -14.82 22.61
CA ILE A 23 -1.46 -15.46 23.53
C ILE A 23 -2.37 -16.33 22.65
N ILE A 24 -2.30 -17.65 22.84
CA ILE A 24 -3.20 -18.61 22.17
C ILE A 24 -4.54 -18.54 22.91
N PRO A 25 -5.60 -17.98 22.33
CA PRO A 25 -6.89 -17.91 22.99
C PRO A 25 -7.54 -19.29 23.05
N GLU A 26 -8.26 -19.56 24.12
CA GLU A 26 -9.07 -20.78 24.26
C GLU A 26 -10.28 -20.77 23.29
N ASP A 27 -10.76 -19.58 22.92
CA ASP A 27 -11.84 -19.41 21.93
C ASP A 27 -11.31 -19.30 20.49
N LYS A 28 -12.06 -19.87 19.56
CA LYS A 28 -11.75 -19.81 18.11
C LYS A 28 -11.68 -18.36 17.62
N GLN A 29 -10.48 -17.79 17.57
CA GLN A 29 -10.31 -16.51 16.89
C GLN A 29 -10.49 -16.69 15.38
N VAL A 30 -11.31 -15.81 14.82
CA VAL A 30 -11.54 -15.76 13.38
C VAL A 30 -10.25 -15.30 12.70
N TYR A 31 -9.53 -16.24 12.15
CA TYR A 31 -8.25 -16.12 11.47
C TYR A 31 -8.10 -14.92 10.49
N PRO A 32 -9.13 -14.51 9.73
CA PRO A 32 -8.99 -13.43 8.75
C PRO A 32 -8.69 -12.05 9.35
N THR A 33 -9.06 -11.79 10.62
CA THR A 33 -8.90 -10.46 11.21
C THR A 33 -7.45 -10.03 11.36
N GLY A 34 -6.53 -10.96 11.62
CA GLY A 34 -5.09 -10.67 11.71
C GLY A 34 -4.53 -10.08 10.41
N TYR A 35 -4.90 -10.66 9.27
CA TYR A 35 -4.45 -10.17 7.96
C TYR A 35 -5.08 -8.83 7.57
N PHE A 36 -6.32 -8.57 7.99
CA PHE A 36 -6.93 -7.27 7.83
C PHE A 36 -6.12 -6.17 8.54
N TYR A 37 -5.79 -6.38 9.82
CA TYR A 37 -4.98 -5.43 10.58
C TYR A 37 -3.57 -5.29 9.98
N LEU A 38 -2.97 -6.38 9.55
CA LEU A 38 -1.68 -6.35 8.86
C LEU A 38 -1.73 -5.50 7.56
N GLY A 39 -2.83 -5.58 6.81
CA GLY A 39 -3.06 -4.75 5.62
C GLY A 39 -3.16 -3.26 5.95
N VAL A 40 -3.91 -2.91 7.00
CA VAL A 40 -3.98 -1.52 7.50
C VAL A 40 -2.60 -1.04 7.99
N GLU A 41 -1.89 -1.86 8.77
CA GLU A 41 -0.56 -1.53 9.29
C GLU A 41 0.47 -1.39 8.15
N HIS A 42 0.43 -2.28 7.16
CA HIS A 42 1.27 -2.19 5.97
C HIS A 42 1.07 -0.87 5.23
N LEU A 43 -0.17 -0.46 5.01
CA LEU A 43 -0.46 0.80 4.35
C LEU A 43 0.01 2.01 5.17
N LEU A 44 -0.35 2.06 6.45
CA LEU A 44 -0.01 3.20 7.31
C LEU A 44 1.47 3.26 7.68
N GLY A 45 2.16 2.12 7.68
CA GLY A 45 3.61 2.02 7.89
C GLY A 45 4.42 2.24 6.61
N GLY A 46 3.82 2.06 5.43
CA GLY A 46 4.44 2.27 4.13
C GLY A 46 4.35 3.74 3.70
N LEU A 47 5.44 4.50 3.88
CA LEU A 47 5.48 5.91 3.48
C LEU A 47 5.22 6.11 1.98
N ASP A 48 5.63 5.18 1.13
CA ASP A 48 5.37 5.15 -0.31
C ASP A 48 3.88 5.10 -0.62
N HIS A 49 3.12 4.27 0.10
CA HIS A 49 1.65 4.19 -0.02
C HIS A 49 0.97 5.49 0.42
N ILE A 50 1.38 6.06 1.56
CA ILE A 50 0.83 7.32 2.07
C ILE A 50 1.08 8.45 1.07
N VAL A 51 2.32 8.58 0.59
CA VAL A 51 2.74 9.59 -0.38
C VAL A 51 1.99 9.41 -1.71
N PHE A 52 1.78 8.17 -2.14
CA PHE A 52 0.99 7.85 -3.33
C PHE A 52 -0.48 8.27 -3.18
N VAL A 53 -1.14 7.92 -2.06
CA VAL A 53 -2.53 8.31 -1.80
C VAL A 53 -2.66 9.82 -1.72
N LEU A 54 -1.73 10.53 -1.07
CA LEU A 54 -1.68 11.99 -1.06
C LEU A 54 -1.63 12.56 -2.48
N GLY A 55 -0.75 12.03 -3.32
CA GLY A 55 -0.65 12.44 -4.71
C GLY A 55 -1.97 12.24 -5.48
N LEU A 56 -2.65 11.11 -5.30
CA LEU A 56 -3.94 10.84 -5.93
C LEU A 56 -5.03 11.82 -5.48
N ILE A 57 -5.07 12.18 -4.19
CA ILE A 57 -6.04 13.16 -3.65
C ILE A 57 -5.88 14.53 -4.32
N PHE A 58 -4.64 14.95 -4.62
CA PHE A 58 -4.38 16.23 -5.29
C PHE A 58 -4.52 16.15 -6.82
N LEU A 59 -4.36 14.95 -7.40
CA LEU A 59 -4.47 14.75 -8.85
C LEU A 59 -5.92 14.62 -9.31
N ILE A 60 -6.76 13.97 -8.51
CA ILE A 60 -8.10 13.54 -8.92
C ILE A 60 -9.16 14.41 -8.25
N SER A 61 -10.03 15.00 -9.06
CA SER A 61 -11.17 15.76 -8.56
C SER A 61 -12.40 14.85 -8.42
N GLY A 62 -12.98 14.85 -7.22
CA GLY A 62 -14.21 14.11 -6.91
C GLY A 62 -13.98 12.74 -6.27
N PHE A 63 -14.91 12.37 -5.38
CA PHE A 63 -14.81 11.15 -4.59
C PHE A 63 -14.92 9.88 -5.43
N VAL A 64 -15.88 9.81 -6.38
CA VAL A 64 -16.12 8.60 -7.17
C VAL A 64 -14.93 8.23 -8.07
N PRO A 65 -14.32 9.19 -8.84
CA PRO A 65 -13.10 8.88 -9.59
C PRO A 65 -11.93 8.50 -8.69
N LEU A 66 -11.76 9.12 -7.53
CA LEU A 66 -10.72 8.80 -6.57
C LEU A 66 -10.91 7.39 -6.00
N PHE A 67 -12.11 7.05 -5.54
CA PHE A 67 -12.45 5.70 -5.06
C PHE A 67 -12.17 4.64 -6.13
N LYS A 68 -12.67 4.84 -7.36
CA LYS A 68 -12.38 3.92 -8.48
C LYS A 68 -10.89 3.73 -8.71
N THR A 69 -10.10 4.79 -8.58
CA THR A 69 -8.66 4.75 -8.80
C THR A 69 -7.95 3.97 -7.69
N ILE A 70 -8.36 4.15 -6.44
CA ILE A 70 -7.85 3.43 -5.28
C ILE A 70 -8.18 1.94 -5.40
N THR A 71 -9.43 1.59 -5.69
CA THR A 71 -9.84 0.18 -5.88
C THR A 71 -9.08 -0.47 -7.04
N ALA A 72 -8.84 0.26 -8.15
CA ALA A 72 -8.05 -0.27 -9.27
C ALA A 72 -6.60 -0.57 -8.86
N PHE A 73 -5.99 0.29 -8.04
CA PHE A 73 -4.66 0.05 -7.46
C PHE A 73 -4.66 -1.20 -6.57
N THR A 74 -5.61 -1.30 -5.62
CA THR A 74 -5.68 -2.43 -4.69
C THR A 74 -5.92 -3.75 -5.40
N LEU A 75 -6.78 -3.79 -6.43
CA LEU A 75 -7.01 -4.98 -7.24
C LEU A 75 -5.73 -5.43 -7.97
N ALA A 76 -5.02 -4.50 -8.60
CA ALA A 76 -3.76 -4.79 -9.29
C ALA A 76 -2.68 -5.29 -8.31
N HIS A 77 -2.56 -4.62 -7.15
CA HIS A 77 -1.69 -5.03 -6.05
C HIS A 77 -2.00 -6.47 -5.60
N SER A 78 -3.28 -6.79 -5.40
CA SER A 78 -3.72 -8.14 -5.02
C SER A 78 -3.28 -9.21 -6.01
N ILE A 79 -3.39 -8.93 -7.32
CA ILE A 79 -3.02 -9.86 -8.38
C ILE A 79 -1.52 -10.19 -8.30
N THR A 80 -0.66 -9.18 -8.28
CA THR A 80 0.80 -9.40 -8.29
C THR A 80 1.32 -9.91 -6.95
N LEU A 81 0.71 -9.52 -5.84
CA LEU A 81 0.99 -10.09 -4.53
C LEU A 81 0.68 -11.60 -4.53
N ALA A 82 -0.49 -12.01 -5.02
CA ALA A 82 -0.86 -13.42 -5.12
C ALA A 82 0.10 -14.21 -6.03
N ILE A 83 0.44 -13.69 -7.21
CA ILE A 83 1.40 -14.30 -8.15
C ILE A 83 2.75 -14.52 -7.47
N SER A 84 3.20 -13.55 -6.68
CA SER A 84 4.50 -13.62 -6.03
C SER A 84 4.52 -14.53 -4.81
N VAL A 85 3.46 -14.51 -3.97
CA VAL A 85 3.33 -15.39 -2.81
C VAL A 85 3.18 -16.86 -3.24
N LEU A 86 2.48 -17.13 -4.35
CA LEU A 86 2.39 -18.47 -4.95
C LEU A 86 3.72 -18.93 -5.59
N GLY A 87 4.74 -18.07 -5.65
CA GLY A 87 6.04 -18.41 -6.24
C GLY A 87 6.03 -18.51 -7.76
N ILE A 88 4.95 -18.08 -8.43
CA ILE A 88 4.82 -18.15 -9.90
C ILE A 88 5.82 -17.20 -10.55
N PHE A 89 5.94 -15.99 -10.03
CA PHE A 89 6.89 -15.00 -10.50
C PHE A 89 7.30 -14.05 -9.37
N LYS A 90 8.60 -13.77 -9.26
CA LYS A 90 9.16 -12.85 -8.26
C LYS A 90 10.09 -11.86 -8.93
N LEU A 91 10.03 -10.61 -8.51
CA LEU A 91 10.99 -9.56 -8.90
C LEU A 91 12.02 -9.35 -7.77
N PRO A 92 13.28 -9.00 -8.09
CA PRO A 92 14.23 -8.57 -7.08
C PRO A 92 13.72 -7.34 -6.33
N SER A 93 13.76 -7.35 -4.98
CA SER A 93 13.18 -6.30 -4.14
C SER A 93 13.71 -4.92 -4.49
N ALA A 94 15.05 -4.76 -4.58
CA ALA A 94 15.68 -3.48 -4.89
C ALA A 94 15.22 -2.88 -6.22
N SER A 95 15.07 -3.72 -7.27
CA SER A 95 14.59 -3.28 -8.58
C SER A 95 13.13 -2.85 -8.52
N THR A 96 12.30 -3.61 -7.80
CA THR A 96 10.88 -3.31 -7.61
C THR A 96 10.70 -2.00 -6.86
N GLU A 97 11.45 -1.80 -5.77
CA GLU A 97 11.42 -0.58 -4.98
C GLU A 97 11.89 0.65 -5.76
N ALA A 98 12.89 0.50 -6.65
CA ALA A 98 13.30 1.57 -7.56
C ALA A 98 12.19 1.94 -8.55
N LEU A 99 11.47 0.94 -9.10
CA LEU A 99 10.34 1.19 -9.99
C LEU A 99 9.16 1.83 -9.25
N ILE A 100 8.89 1.44 -8.00
CA ILE A 100 7.90 2.09 -7.14
C ILE A 100 8.26 3.57 -6.94
N ALA A 101 9.52 3.87 -6.63
CA ALA A 101 9.98 5.25 -6.50
C ALA A 101 9.78 6.07 -7.78
N LEU A 102 9.99 5.48 -8.96
CA LEU A 102 9.70 6.13 -10.25
C LEU A 102 8.20 6.44 -10.43
N THR A 103 7.30 5.57 -9.95
CA THR A 103 5.85 5.85 -10.01
C THR A 103 5.48 7.07 -9.17
N ILE A 104 6.14 7.25 -8.02
CA ILE A 104 5.97 8.40 -7.14
C ILE A 104 6.51 9.68 -7.78
N ILE A 105 7.69 9.61 -8.43
CA ILE A 105 8.25 10.74 -9.19
C ILE A 105 7.31 11.14 -10.33
N TYR A 106 6.78 10.16 -11.07
CA TYR A 106 5.83 10.43 -12.16
C TYR A 106 4.56 11.11 -11.62
N LEU A 107 4.04 10.65 -10.49
CA LEU A 107 2.87 11.27 -9.84
C LEU A 107 3.15 12.73 -9.45
N ALA A 108 4.31 13.00 -8.85
CA ALA A 108 4.73 14.37 -8.53
C ALA A 108 4.86 15.24 -9.78
N TYR A 109 5.40 14.70 -10.86
CA TYR A 109 5.50 15.40 -12.14
C TYR A 109 4.11 15.79 -12.69
N GLU A 110 3.13 14.87 -12.65
CA GLU A 110 1.75 15.17 -13.05
C GLU A 110 1.12 16.28 -12.18
N LEU A 111 1.44 16.34 -10.89
CA LEU A 111 0.96 17.38 -9.99
C LEU A 111 1.56 18.78 -10.28
N THR A 112 2.69 18.88 -10.97
CA THR A 112 3.29 20.17 -11.37
C THR A 112 2.58 20.80 -12.57
N LYS A 113 1.83 20.02 -13.35
CA LYS A 113 1.13 20.52 -14.53
C LYS A 113 -0.08 21.36 -14.13
N ALA A 114 -0.37 22.41 -14.92
CA ALA A 114 -1.59 23.21 -14.75
C ALA A 114 -2.85 22.37 -15.04
N GLU A 115 -2.78 21.51 -16.06
CA GLU A 115 -3.78 20.51 -16.38
C GLU A 115 -3.07 19.14 -16.50
N THR A 116 -3.65 18.12 -15.89
CA THR A 116 -3.08 16.78 -15.98
C THR A 116 -3.36 16.15 -17.35
N ASP A 117 -2.37 15.46 -17.92
CA ASP A 117 -2.55 14.64 -19.12
C ASP A 117 -3.21 13.28 -18.82
N VAL A 118 -3.39 12.94 -17.55
CA VAL A 118 -3.91 11.65 -17.13
C VAL A 118 -5.43 11.59 -17.34
N LYS A 119 -5.85 11.13 -18.52
CA LYS A 119 -7.29 10.96 -18.86
C LYS A 119 -7.97 9.83 -18.11
N ARG A 120 -7.22 8.83 -17.67
CA ARG A 120 -7.71 7.62 -17.00
C ARG A 120 -6.86 7.31 -15.76
N PRO A 121 -7.02 8.04 -14.64
CA PRO A 121 -6.19 7.85 -13.43
C PRO A 121 -6.26 6.43 -12.88
N TRP A 122 -7.41 5.76 -13.00
CA TRP A 122 -7.57 4.38 -12.57
C TRP A 122 -6.68 3.39 -13.33
N LEU A 123 -6.43 3.63 -14.64
CA LEU A 123 -5.53 2.76 -15.43
C LEU A 123 -4.06 2.97 -15.05
N MET A 124 -3.67 4.21 -14.79
CA MET A 124 -2.36 4.55 -14.26
C MET A 124 -2.15 3.88 -12.89
N ALA A 125 -3.09 4.04 -11.97
CA ALA A 125 -3.02 3.45 -10.65
C ALA A 125 -3.03 1.91 -10.68
N PHE A 126 -3.75 1.30 -11.62
CA PHE A 126 -3.70 -0.14 -11.87
C PHE A 126 -2.27 -0.59 -12.22
N GLY A 127 -1.62 0.08 -13.18
CA GLY A 127 -0.22 -0.22 -13.54
C GLY A 127 0.74 -0.07 -12.35
N PHE A 128 0.54 0.97 -11.53
CA PHE A 128 1.36 1.18 -10.33
C PHE A 128 1.08 0.12 -9.26
N GLY A 129 -0.17 -0.28 -9.06
CA GLY A 129 -0.55 -1.35 -8.15
C GLY A 129 0.11 -2.69 -8.50
N LEU A 130 0.26 -3.01 -9.80
CA LEU A 130 0.99 -4.20 -10.23
C LEU A 130 2.46 -4.19 -9.75
N LEU A 131 3.13 -3.04 -9.79
CA LEU A 131 4.50 -2.91 -9.30
C LEU A 131 4.56 -3.04 -7.77
N HIS A 132 3.67 -2.33 -7.06
CA HIS A 132 3.64 -2.32 -5.60
C HIS A 132 3.38 -3.70 -5.00
N GLY A 133 2.52 -4.53 -5.62
CA GLY A 133 2.24 -5.88 -5.13
C GLY A 133 3.45 -6.81 -5.18
N PHE A 134 4.36 -6.64 -6.14
CA PHE A 134 5.65 -7.35 -6.14
C PHE A 134 6.59 -6.89 -5.03
N GLY A 135 6.51 -5.62 -4.62
CA GLY A 135 7.40 -5.06 -3.59
C GLY A 135 7.19 -5.65 -2.20
N PHE A 136 5.97 -6.05 -1.85
CA PHE A 136 5.65 -6.56 -0.50
C PHE A 136 5.68 -8.09 -0.39
N ALA A 137 5.72 -8.79 -1.49
CA ALA A 137 5.61 -10.26 -1.50
C ALA A 137 6.74 -10.97 -0.72
N GLY A 138 7.94 -10.39 -0.67
CA GLY A 138 9.05 -10.89 0.14
C GLY A 138 8.70 -10.92 1.62
N ALA A 139 8.27 -9.80 2.18
CA ALA A 139 7.89 -9.69 3.59
C ALA A 139 6.73 -10.63 3.96
N LEU A 140 5.73 -10.75 3.11
CA LEU A 140 4.59 -11.63 3.36
C LEU A 140 4.96 -13.12 3.30
N SER A 141 5.92 -13.49 2.44
CA SER A 141 6.42 -14.88 2.36
C SER A 141 7.21 -15.29 3.59
N GLU A 142 7.87 -14.36 4.28
CA GLU A 142 8.60 -14.61 5.54
C GLU A 142 7.65 -14.86 6.73
N ILE A 143 6.45 -14.26 6.71
CA ILE A 143 5.43 -14.48 7.73
C ILE A 143 4.87 -15.89 7.69
N GLY A 144 4.87 -16.53 6.50
CA GLY A 144 4.37 -17.88 6.27
C GLY A 144 2.84 -17.94 6.30
N ILE A 145 2.22 -18.10 5.14
CA ILE A 145 0.76 -18.29 5.03
C ILE A 145 0.49 -19.77 4.79
N ALA A 146 -0.44 -20.36 5.55
CA ALA A 146 -0.88 -21.72 5.27
C ALA A 146 -1.60 -21.78 3.93
N ASN A 147 -1.24 -22.76 3.10
CA ASN A 147 -1.72 -22.88 1.72
C ASN A 147 -3.25 -23.02 1.61
N ASP A 148 -3.88 -23.61 2.62
CA ASP A 148 -5.32 -23.84 2.68
C ASP A 148 -6.14 -22.54 2.91
N GLN A 149 -5.50 -21.48 3.45
CA GLN A 149 -6.16 -20.20 3.75
C GLN A 149 -5.60 -19.01 2.98
N LEU A 150 -4.69 -19.27 2.04
CA LEU A 150 -4.00 -18.24 1.28
C LEU A 150 -4.95 -17.22 0.64
N PHE A 151 -6.02 -17.69 0.01
CA PHE A 151 -6.99 -16.80 -0.66
C PHE A 151 -7.65 -15.83 0.33
N LEU A 152 -8.14 -16.34 1.47
CA LEU A 152 -8.78 -15.51 2.49
C LEU A 152 -7.79 -14.53 3.12
N SER A 153 -6.59 -14.98 3.42
CA SER A 153 -5.53 -14.14 3.99
C SER A 153 -5.18 -12.96 3.07
N LEU A 154 -4.99 -13.22 1.79
CA LEU A 154 -4.72 -12.19 0.79
C LEU A 154 -5.93 -11.25 0.60
N LEU A 155 -7.15 -11.79 0.60
CA LEU A 155 -8.38 -11.00 0.48
C LEU A 155 -8.50 -10.01 1.66
N PHE A 156 -8.41 -10.50 2.91
CA PHE A 156 -8.51 -9.64 4.09
C PHE A 156 -7.37 -8.64 4.20
N PHE A 157 -6.15 -9.04 3.83
CA PHE A 157 -5.00 -8.13 3.75
C PHE A 157 -5.27 -6.97 2.78
N ASN A 158 -5.76 -7.25 1.57
CA ASN A 158 -6.04 -6.22 0.58
C ASN A 158 -7.26 -5.35 0.96
N ILE A 159 -8.28 -5.91 1.61
CA ILE A 159 -9.37 -5.12 2.20
C ILE A 159 -8.80 -4.16 3.26
N GLY A 160 -7.87 -4.62 4.09
CA GLY A 160 -7.17 -3.78 5.06
C GLY A 160 -6.41 -2.62 4.41
N ILE A 161 -5.70 -2.87 3.32
CA ILE A 161 -5.03 -1.83 2.53
C ILE A 161 -6.05 -0.80 2.02
N GLU A 162 -7.14 -1.25 1.40
CA GLU A 162 -8.14 -0.35 0.82
C GLU A 162 -8.83 0.50 1.89
N ILE A 163 -9.21 -0.09 3.01
CA ILE A 163 -9.77 0.65 4.15
C ILE A 163 -8.76 1.66 4.69
N GLY A 164 -7.50 1.29 4.85
CA GLY A 164 -6.43 2.20 5.26
C GLY A 164 -6.29 3.41 4.32
N GLN A 165 -6.35 3.18 2.99
CA GLN A 165 -6.33 4.26 2.00
C GLN A 165 -7.56 5.18 2.13
N LEU A 166 -8.75 4.59 2.30
CA LEU A 166 -10.00 5.34 2.45
C LEU A 166 -10.03 6.16 3.74
N MET A 167 -9.35 5.74 4.80
CA MET A 167 -9.22 6.50 6.05
C MET A 167 -8.38 7.78 5.89
N ILE A 168 -7.41 7.80 4.99
CA ILE A 168 -6.55 8.98 4.74
C ILE A 168 -7.36 10.08 4.05
N ILE A 169 -8.29 9.74 3.16
CA ILE A 169 -9.04 10.71 2.34
C ILE A 169 -9.78 11.75 3.17
N PRO A 170 -10.63 11.40 4.16
CA PRO A 170 -11.34 12.39 4.94
C PRO A 170 -10.39 13.25 5.79
N ILE A 171 -9.30 12.68 6.30
CA ILE A 171 -8.30 13.41 7.09
C ILE A 171 -7.67 14.52 6.23
N VAL A 172 -7.16 14.16 5.05
CA VAL A 172 -6.55 15.13 4.13
C VAL A 172 -7.60 16.10 3.59
N GLY A 173 -8.81 15.62 3.30
CA GLY A 173 -9.93 16.45 2.87
C GLY A 173 -10.27 17.54 3.89
N ILE A 174 -10.33 17.23 5.18
CA ILE A 174 -10.54 18.19 6.26
C ILE A 174 -9.39 19.22 6.31
N ILE A 175 -8.14 18.74 6.22
CA ILE A 175 -6.96 19.63 6.19
C ILE A 175 -7.07 20.61 5.02
N ILE A 176 -7.39 20.15 3.82
CA ILE A 176 -7.56 20.99 2.63
C ILE A 176 -8.68 22.02 2.84
N LEU A 177 -9.81 21.61 3.42
CA LEU A 177 -10.93 22.52 3.72
C LEU A 177 -10.54 23.59 4.71
N LEU A 178 -9.80 23.28 5.77
CA LEU A 178 -9.31 24.23 6.74
C LEU A 178 -8.31 25.22 6.14
N LEU A 179 -7.35 24.71 5.37
CA LEU A 179 -6.34 25.53 4.69
C LEU A 179 -6.94 26.44 3.62
N ASN A 180 -8.02 26.02 2.99
CA ASN A 180 -8.75 26.86 2.02
C ASN A 180 -9.40 28.09 2.70
N LYS A 181 -9.83 27.97 3.97
CA LYS A 181 -10.41 29.11 4.73
C LYS A 181 -9.39 30.19 5.04
N VAL A 182 -8.11 29.87 5.09
CA VAL A 182 -7.00 30.81 5.38
C VAL A 182 -6.10 31.05 4.15
N ASP A 183 -6.59 30.71 2.96
CA ASP A 183 -5.91 30.89 1.65
C ASP A 183 -4.53 30.25 1.53
N LEU A 184 -4.27 29.19 2.30
CA LEU A 184 -3.01 28.44 2.29
C LEU A 184 -3.07 27.15 1.44
N LYS A 185 -4.20 26.86 0.78
CA LYS A 185 -4.39 25.63 -0.01
C LYS A 185 -3.34 25.48 -1.11
N ASN A 186 -3.03 26.56 -1.85
CA ASN A 186 -2.07 26.51 -2.95
C ASN A 186 -0.64 26.27 -2.45
N LEU A 187 -0.27 26.92 -1.35
CA LEU A 187 1.02 26.67 -0.70
C LEU A 187 1.14 25.23 -0.24
N PHE A 188 0.10 24.70 0.41
CA PHE A 188 0.07 23.32 0.87
C PHE A 188 0.18 22.33 -0.30
N ARG A 189 -0.57 22.56 -1.39
CA ARG A 189 -0.45 21.74 -2.62
C ARG A 189 0.99 21.74 -3.14
N SER A 190 1.62 22.91 -3.22
CA SER A 190 3.02 23.01 -3.69
C SER A 190 3.97 22.25 -2.77
N LEU A 191 3.86 22.43 -1.46
CA LEU A 191 4.69 21.72 -0.47
C LEU A 191 4.54 20.21 -0.59
N VAL A 192 3.31 19.72 -0.72
CA VAL A 192 3.03 18.28 -0.90
C VAL A 192 3.63 17.80 -2.22
N THR A 193 3.44 18.52 -3.32
CA THR A 193 3.99 18.14 -4.65
C THR A 193 5.52 18.02 -4.62
N PHE A 194 6.21 19.01 -4.07
CA PHE A 194 7.66 18.99 -3.94
C PHE A 194 8.14 17.94 -2.93
N GLY A 195 7.38 17.73 -1.84
CA GLY A 195 7.65 16.68 -0.87
C GLY A 195 7.58 15.29 -1.50
N ILE A 196 6.52 15.00 -2.26
CA ILE A 196 6.33 13.74 -2.99
C ILE A 196 7.48 13.53 -3.98
N GLY A 197 7.80 14.55 -4.79
CA GLY A 197 8.88 14.48 -5.78
C GLY A 197 10.25 14.27 -5.13
N GLY A 198 10.55 15.01 -4.07
CA GLY A 198 11.81 14.89 -3.31
C GLY A 198 12.00 13.52 -2.68
N MET A 199 10.95 12.98 -2.02
CA MET A 199 10.99 11.63 -1.46
C MET A 199 11.14 10.56 -2.54
N GLY A 200 10.40 10.67 -3.64
CA GLY A 200 10.53 9.76 -4.78
C GLY A 200 11.95 9.74 -5.35
N CYS A 201 12.55 10.91 -5.57
CA CYS A 201 13.93 11.03 -6.05
C CYS A 201 14.93 10.43 -5.04
N PHE A 202 14.77 10.73 -3.75
CA PHE A 202 15.63 10.18 -2.71
C PHE A 202 15.58 8.65 -2.68
N TRP A 203 14.38 8.07 -2.67
CA TRP A 203 14.21 6.61 -2.69
C TRP A 203 14.77 5.99 -3.97
N PHE A 204 14.50 6.59 -5.13
CA PHE A 204 15.02 6.10 -6.39
C PHE A 204 16.56 6.04 -6.38
N MET A 205 17.21 7.14 -5.98
CA MET A 205 18.67 7.22 -5.92
C MET A 205 19.26 6.20 -4.95
N THR A 206 18.67 6.06 -3.76
CA THR A 206 19.15 5.10 -2.74
C THR A 206 18.99 3.65 -3.19
N ARG A 207 17.88 3.31 -3.89
CA ARG A 207 17.65 1.95 -4.40
C ARG A 207 18.56 1.62 -5.58
N ILE A 208 18.74 2.56 -6.51
CA ILE A 208 19.69 2.37 -7.62
C ILE A 208 21.12 2.21 -7.10
N TRP A 209 21.52 3.03 -6.13
CA TRP A 209 22.83 2.87 -5.51
C TRP A 209 23.02 1.47 -4.91
N GLY A 210 22.03 0.96 -4.20
CA GLY A 210 22.06 -0.39 -3.62
C GLY A 210 22.04 -1.54 -4.65
N ILE A 211 21.72 -1.27 -5.93
CA ILE A 211 21.78 -2.25 -7.02
C ILE A 211 23.16 -2.27 -7.68
N VAL A 212 23.85 -1.12 -7.73
CA VAL A 212 25.08 -0.93 -8.53
C VAL A 212 26.34 -1.02 -7.66
N ALA A 213 26.25 -0.67 -6.36
CA ALA A 213 27.37 -0.71 -5.41
C ALA A 213 27.53 -2.07 -4.76
#